data_9a8f1e83b93d3e4b6802d3fb3ff15f6e
#
_entry.id   9a8f1e83b93d3e4b6802d3fb3ff15f6e
#
_cell.length_a   1.000
_cell.length_b   1.000
_cell.length_c   1.000
_cell.angle_alpha   90.00
_cell.angle_beta   90.00
_cell.angle_gamma   90.00
#
_symmetry.space_group_name_H-M   'P 1'
#
loop_
_entity.id
_entity.type
_entity.pdbx_description
1 polymer ?
#
loop_
_entity_poly.entity_id
_entity_poly.type
_entity_poly.pdbx_seq_one_letter_code
_entity_poly.pdbx_strand_id
1 'polypeptide(L)' 'MFTKEVQIANPEEAKKFVDIASKYQGITINLKNGDYLIDGHSIMGLLSLDLSQPTELVTDIEPSQAFLNDMAQFMV' A
#
# COMPACT_ATOMS: atom_id res chain seq x y z
N MET A 1 -4.81 -14.70 0.83
CA MET A 1 -4.86 -13.23 0.92
C MET A 1 -4.02 -12.76 2.10
N PHE A 2 -3.21 -11.74 1.88
CA PHE A 2 -2.35 -11.18 2.91
C PHE A 2 -2.83 -9.80 3.28
N THR A 3 -2.85 -9.46 4.58
CA THR A 3 -3.22 -8.13 5.07
C THR A 3 -2.21 -7.66 6.11
N LYS A 4 -1.93 -6.37 6.12
CA LYS A 4 -1.03 -5.76 7.08
C LYS A 4 -1.37 -4.29 7.25
N GLU A 5 -1.37 -3.81 8.47
CA GLU A 5 -1.60 -2.39 8.74
C GLU A 5 -0.37 -1.58 8.35
N VAL A 6 -0.58 -0.50 7.60
CA VAL A 6 0.49 0.41 7.17
C VAL A 6 0.09 1.85 7.45
N GLN A 7 1.09 2.71 7.56
CA GLN A 7 0.89 4.15 7.73
C GLN A 7 1.64 4.86 6.61
N ILE A 8 0.91 5.60 5.79
CA ILE A 8 1.47 6.46 4.76
C ILE A 8 1.22 7.89 5.23
N ALA A 9 2.26 8.54 5.72
CA ALA A 9 2.09 9.75 6.53
C ALA A 9 1.91 11.03 5.71
N ASN A 10 2.33 11.03 4.45
CA ASN A 10 2.32 12.26 3.65
C ASN A 10 2.41 11.90 2.16
N PRO A 11 2.20 12.89 1.25
CA PRO A 11 2.24 12.63 -0.18
C PRO A 11 3.58 12.08 -0.69
N GLU A 12 4.70 12.44 -0.06
CA GLU A 12 6.00 11.89 -0.47
C GLU A 12 6.06 10.39 -0.20
N GLU A 13 5.53 9.95 0.93
CA GLU A 13 5.47 8.51 1.24
C GLU A 13 4.50 7.79 0.32
N ALA A 14 3.40 8.43 -0.05
CA ALA A 14 2.47 7.85 -1.02
C ALA A 14 3.17 7.60 -2.36
N LYS A 15 4.00 8.53 -2.81
CA LYS A 15 4.77 8.37 -4.04
C LYS A 15 5.76 7.24 -3.90
N LYS A 16 6.46 7.13 -2.77
CA LYS A 16 7.40 6.02 -2.52
C LYS A 16 6.68 4.68 -2.56
N PHE A 17 5.49 4.61 -1.95
CA PHE A 17 4.71 3.39 -1.95
C PHE A 17 4.38 2.96 -3.37
N VAL A 18 3.89 3.89 -4.20
CA VAL A 18 3.55 3.58 -5.59
C VAL A 18 4.78 3.17 -6.39
N ASP A 19 5.92 3.84 -6.16
CA ASP A 19 7.17 3.49 -6.85
C ASP A 19 7.59 2.06 -6.52
N ILE A 20 7.46 1.65 -5.27
CA ILE A 20 7.75 0.28 -4.86
C ILE A 20 6.74 -0.69 -5.49
N ALA A 21 5.44 -0.36 -5.38
CA ALA A 21 4.39 -1.20 -5.92
C ALA A 21 4.56 -1.44 -7.42
N SER A 22 5.11 -0.47 -8.14
CA SER A 22 5.32 -0.58 -9.58
C SER A 22 6.28 -1.70 -9.96
N LYS A 23 7.10 -2.18 -9.02
CA LYS A 23 8.01 -3.32 -9.24
C LYS A 23 7.27 -4.65 -9.16
N TYR A 24 6.04 -4.66 -8.69
CA TYR A 24 5.29 -5.88 -8.38
C TYR A 24 3.97 -5.90 -9.14
N GLN A 25 4.06 -5.77 -10.48
CA GLN A 25 2.87 -5.67 -11.34
C GLN A 25 2.07 -6.97 -11.42
N GLY A 26 2.68 -8.08 -11.07
CA GLY A 26 2.04 -9.39 -11.18
C GLY A 26 1.08 -9.72 -10.06
N ILE A 27 0.96 -8.86 -9.04
CA ILE A 27 0.04 -9.10 -7.93
C ILE A 27 -0.89 -7.90 -7.76
N THR A 28 -2.06 -8.18 -7.20
CA THR A 28 -3.02 -7.12 -6.86
C THR A 28 -2.64 -6.55 -5.50
N ILE A 29 -2.41 -5.24 -5.46
CA ILE A 29 -2.07 -4.52 -4.23
C ILE A 29 -3.15 -3.48 -4.00
N ASN A 30 -3.85 -3.58 -2.88
CA ASN A 30 -4.90 -2.63 -2.53
C ASN A 30 -4.65 -2.05 -1.14
N LEU A 31 -5.17 -0.86 -0.92
CA LEU A 31 -5.20 -0.23 0.39
C LEU A 31 -6.65 -0.04 0.78
N LYS A 32 -7.01 -0.58 1.94
CA LYS A 32 -8.37 -0.53 2.45
C LYS A 32 -8.43 0.46 3.61
N ASN A 33 -9.33 1.43 3.49
CA ASN A 33 -9.56 2.42 4.53
C ASN A 33 -11.07 2.54 4.73
N GLY A 34 -11.57 1.95 5.81
CA GLY A 34 -13.01 1.87 6.05
C GLY A 34 -13.68 1.09 4.92
N ASP A 35 -14.62 1.74 4.24
CA ASP A 35 -15.34 1.13 3.13
C ASP A 35 -14.65 1.33 1.78
N TYR A 36 -13.55 2.07 1.75
CA TYR A 36 -12.83 2.36 0.51
C TYR A 36 -11.76 1.33 0.24
N LEU A 37 -11.69 0.90 -1.02
CA LEU A 37 -10.64 0.02 -1.50
C LEU A 37 -9.92 0.76 -2.64
N ILE A 38 -8.64 1.05 -2.43
CA ILE A 38 -7.85 1.88 -3.34
C ILE A 38 -6.77 1.02 -3.98
N ASP A 39 -6.58 1.19 -5.30
CA ASP A 39 -5.51 0.50 -6.02
C ASP A 39 -4.16 1.03 -5.54
N GLY A 40 -3.34 0.14 -4.98
CA GLY A 40 -2.01 0.49 -4.47
C GLY A 40 -1.01 0.89 -5.55
N HIS A 41 -1.35 0.70 -6.82
CA HIS A 41 -0.52 1.16 -7.94
C HIS A 41 -0.89 2.56 -8.41
N SER A 42 -1.90 3.20 -7.80
CA SER A 42 -2.41 4.49 -8.24
C SER A 42 -2.04 5.59 -7.27
N ILE A 43 -1.16 6.51 -7.70
CA ILE A 43 -0.80 7.67 -6.87
C ILE A 43 -2.03 8.56 -6.60
N MET A 44 -2.90 8.71 -7.58
CA MET A 44 -4.10 9.52 -7.39
C MET A 44 -5.03 8.89 -6.36
N GLY A 45 -5.15 7.56 -6.38
CA GLY A 45 -5.94 6.85 -5.39
C GLY A 45 -5.38 7.05 -3.99
N LEU A 46 -4.05 6.89 -3.83
CA LEU A 46 -3.43 7.06 -2.52
C LEU A 46 -3.60 8.47 -1.99
N LEU A 47 -3.47 9.47 -2.85
CA LEU A 47 -3.63 10.86 -2.42
C LEU A 47 -5.06 11.21 -2.01
N SER A 48 -6.03 10.38 -2.38
CA SER A 48 -7.42 10.57 -1.97
C SER A 48 -7.70 10.03 -0.57
N LEU A 49 -6.76 9.26 0.01
CA LEU A 49 -6.92 8.71 1.35
C LEU A 49 -6.70 9.78 2.42
N ASP A 50 -7.26 9.52 3.60
CA ASP A 50 -6.91 10.31 4.79
C ASP A 50 -5.58 9.80 5.31
N LEU A 51 -4.50 10.49 4.94
CA LEU A 51 -3.14 10.07 5.27
C LEU A 51 -2.82 10.21 6.77
N SER A 52 -3.70 10.81 7.56
CA SER A 52 -3.53 10.88 9.01
C SER A 52 -3.92 9.57 9.70
N GLN A 53 -4.59 8.66 8.99
CA GLN A 53 -5.08 7.41 9.55
C GLN A 53 -4.31 6.22 8.99
N PRO A 54 -4.10 5.16 9.80
CA PRO A 54 -3.54 3.93 9.27
C PRO A 54 -4.49 3.32 8.24
N THR A 55 -3.93 2.54 7.32
CA THR A 55 -4.72 1.86 6.32
C THR A 55 -4.27 0.40 6.23
N GLU A 56 -5.09 -0.46 5.65
CA GLU A 56 -4.79 -1.87 5.56
C GLU A 56 -4.26 -2.20 4.16
N LEU A 57 -3.03 -2.70 4.10
CA LEU A 57 -2.45 -3.21 2.86
C LEU A 57 -3.01 -4.61 2.62
N VAL A 58 -3.57 -4.84 1.45
CA VAL A 58 -4.18 -6.12 1.08
C VAL A 58 -3.60 -6.58 -0.24
N THR A 59 -3.10 -7.82 -0.28
CA THR A 59 -2.67 -8.45 -1.52
C THR A 59 -3.47 -9.72 -1.77
N ASP A 60 -3.62 -10.08 -3.04
CA ASP A 60 -4.40 -11.26 -3.44
C ASP A 60 -3.66 -12.57 -3.17
N ILE A 61 -2.34 -12.53 -3.14
CA ILE A 61 -1.50 -13.70 -2.88
C ILE A 61 -0.53 -13.38 -1.76
N GLU A 62 0.09 -14.43 -1.20
CA GLU A 62 1.13 -14.27 -0.20
C GLU A 62 2.33 -13.57 -0.84
N PRO A 63 2.76 -12.41 -0.31
CA PRO A 63 3.84 -11.66 -0.95
C PRO A 63 5.20 -12.29 -0.71
N SER A 64 6.14 -11.98 -1.61
CA SER A 64 7.53 -12.41 -1.46
C SER A 64 8.21 -11.67 -0.31
N GLN A 65 9.32 -12.23 0.17
CA GLN A 65 10.11 -11.55 1.21
C GLN A 65 10.65 -10.21 0.71
N ALA A 66 10.99 -10.13 -0.59
CA ALA A 66 11.46 -8.86 -1.17
C ALA A 66 10.39 -7.77 -1.07
N PHE A 67 9.13 -8.13 -1.36
CA PHE A 67 8.02 -7.19 -1.22
C PHE A 67 7.87 -6.74 0.23
N LEU A 68 7.90 -7.68 1.17
CA LEU A 68 7.75 -7.37 2.59
C LEU A 68 8.87 -6.46 3.07
N ASN A 69 10.11 -6.72 2.63
CA ASN A 69 11.25 -5.88 2.98
C ASN A 69 11.08 -4.45 2.44
N ASP A 70 10.63 -4.32 1.20
CA ASP A 70 10.45 -3.01 0.58
C ASP A 70 9.32 -2.22 1.24
N MET A 71 8.27 -2.90 1.67
CA MET A 71 7.11 -2.26 2.29
C MET A 71 7.25 -2.06 3.79
N ALA A 72 8.30 -2.62 4.40
CA ALA A 72 8.48 -2.57 5.85
C ALA A 72 8.50 -1.14 6.40
N GLN A 73 8.98 -0.19 5.64
CA GLN A 73 9.05 1.21 6.06
C GLN A 73 7.66 1.82 6.33
N PHE A 74 6.61 1.24 5.76
CA PHE A 74 5.24 1.72 5.96
C PHE A 74 4.49 0.91 7.01
N MET A 75 5.02 -0.24 7.42
CA MET A 75 4.31 -1.14 8.34
C MET A 75 4.31 -0.59 9.77
N VAL A 76 3.18 -0.77 10.42
CA VAL A 76 2.99 -0.32 11.80
C VAL A 76 3.21 -1.47 12.75
#